data_5c4ca16b1c52a5a3a6cf870bc39c4679
#
_entry.id   5c4ca16b1c52a5a3a6cf870bc39c4679
#
_cell.length_a   1.000
_cell.length_b   1.000
_cell.length_c   1.000
_cell.angle_alpha   90.00
_cell.angle_beta   90.00
_cell.angle_gamma   90.00
#
_symmetry.space_group_name_H-M   'P 1'
#
loop_
_entity.id
_entity.type
_entity.pdbx_description
1 polymer ?
#
loop_
_entity_poly.entity_id
_entity_poly.type
_entity_poly.pdbx_seq_one_letter_code
_entity_poly.pdbx_strand_id
1 'polypeptide(L)' 'MSDPDVAVTASDVLAAQARLRPHLAATPVHHAERFGCWLKLENLQRTGSYKVRGALNALLAARERGDTRPVIA' A
#
# COMPACT_ATOMS: atom_id res chain seq x y z
N MET A 1 15.94 12.02 -2.68
CA MET A 1 16.82 10.89 -3.00
C MET A 1 16.88 9.95 -1.81
N SER A 2 16.68 8.68 -2.02
CA SER A 2 16.74 7.71 -0.91
C SER A 2 18.19 7.41 -0.54
N ASP A 3 18.45 7.27 0.76
CA ASP A 3 19.73 6.82 1.27
C ASP A 3 19.92 5.35 0.84
N PRO A 4 21.05 4.98 0.22
CA PRO A 4 21.30 3.59 -0.20
C PRO A 4 21.36 2.62 0.98
N ASP A 5 21.57 3.12 2.20
CA ASP A 5 21.57 2.29 3.41
C ASP A 5 20.17 2.07 3.97
N VAL A 6 19.15 2.77 3.44
CA VAL A 6 17.76 2.61 3.85
C VAL A 6 17.10 1.61 2.92
N ALA A 7 16.79 0.44 3.46
CA ALA A 7 16.09 -0.61 2.74
C ALA A 7 14.74 -0.88 3.40
N VAL A 8 13.74 -1.21 2.58
CA VAL A 8 12.45 -1.67 3.08
C VAL A 8 12.61 -3.09 3.62
N THR A 9 12.17 -3.32 4.84
CA THR A 9 12.24 -4.62 5.50
C THR A 9 10.89 -5.30 5.52
N ALA A 10 10.86 -6.61 5.83
CA ALA A 10 9.61 -7.33 6.03
C ALA A 10 8.78 -6.71 7.17
N SER A 11 9.43 -6.22 8.23
CA SER A 11 8.71 -5.57 9.31
C SER A 11 8.07 -4.25 8.89
N ASP A 12 8.69 -3.51 7.97
CA ASP A 12 8.09 -2.31 7.38
C ASP A 12 6.81 -2.63 6.61
N VAL A 13 6.84 -3.72 5.84
CA VAL A 13 5.66 -4.18 5.09
C VAL A 13 4.54 -4.60 6.03
N LEU A 14 4.86 -5.34 7.09
CA LEU A 14 3.86 -5.76 8.07
C LEU A 14 3.26 -4.57 8.84
N ALA A 15 4.08 -3.58 9.16
CA ALA A 15 3.60 -2.35 9.80
C ALA A 15 2.66 -1.58 8.86
N ALA A 16 2.99 -1.50 7.58
CA ALA A 16 2.13 -0.88 6.57
C ALA A 16 0.81 -1.64 6.43
N GLN A 17 0.84 -2.96 6.42
CA GLN A 17 -0.36 -3.81 6.37
C GLN A 17 -1.28 -3.53 7.57
N ALA A 18 -0.73 -3.49 8.76
CA ALA A 18 -1.51 -3.20 9.97
C ALA A 18 -2.13 -1.81 9.92
N ARG A 19 -1.37 -0.83 9.41
CA ARG A 19 -1.82 0.55 9.28
C ARG A 19 -2.96 0.69 8.29
N LEU A 20 -2.91 -0.03 7.16
CA LEU A 20 -3.89 0.05 6.08
C LEU A 20 -5.15 -0.78 6.34
N ARG A 21 -5.04 -1.85 7.12
CA ARG A 21 -6.13 -2.82 7.30
C ARG A 21 -7.48 -2.19 7.71
N PRO A 22 -7.55 -1.19 8.59
CA PRO A 22 -8.83 -0.56 8.94
C PRO A 22 -9.46 0.24 7.80
N HIS A 23 -8.70 0.58 6.76
CA HIS A 23 -9.12 1.51 5.71
C HIS A 23 -9.34 0.83 4.36
N LEU A 24 -8.60 -0.22 4.07
CA LEU A 24 -8.64 -0.89 2.76
C LEU A 24 -8.90 -2.38 2.94
N ALA A 25 -9.86 -2.89 2.16
CA ALA A 25 -10.11 -4.31 2.08
C ALA A 25 -9.06 -4.99 1.20
N ALA A 26 -8.84 -6.28 1.44
CA ALA A 26 -8.02 -7.10 0.55
C ALA A 26 -8.73 -7.24 -0.80
N THR A 27 -7.97 -7.15 -1.87
CA THR A 27 -8.50 -7.41 -3.21
C THR A 27 -8.40 -8.89 -3.56
N PRO A 28 -9.26 -9.39 -4.45
CA PRO A 28 -9.22 -10.79 -4.87
C PRO A 28 -7.91 -11.16 -5.57
N VAL A 29 -7.56 -12.43 -5.47
CA VAL A 29 -6.46 -13.03 -6.22
C VAL A 29 -7.08 -14.00 -7.22
N HIS A 30 -6.68 -13.88 -8.49
CA HIS A 30 -7.20 -14.68 -9.57
C HIS A 30 -6.07 -15.45 -10.25
N HIS A 31 -6.28 -16.75 -10.47
CA HIS A 31 -5.33 -17.57 -11.22
C HIS A 31 -5.60 -17.41 -12.71
N ALA A 32 -4.68 -16.78 -13.42
CA ALA A 32 -4.75 -16.60 -14.86
C ALA A 32 -4.05 -17.77 -15.55
N GLU A 33 -4.77 -18.86 -15.78
CA GLU A 33 -4.22 -20.11 -16.35
C GLU A 33 -3.53 -19.86 -17.69
N ARG A 34 -4.12 -19.01 -18.51
CA ARG A 34 -3.59 -18.69 -19.84
C ARG A 34 -2.16 -18.14 -19.78
N PHE A 35 -1.80 -17.47 -18.71
CA PHE A 35 -0.49 -16.82 -18.55
C PHE A 35 0.37 -17.53 -17.50
N GLY A 36 -0.14 -18.57 -16.86
CA GLY A 36 0.59 -19.30 -15.82
C GLY A 36 0.95 -18.46 -14.60
N CYS A 37 0.12 -17.50 -14.25
CA CYS A 37 0.42 -16.60 -13.12
C CYS A 37 -0.82 -16.30 -12.29
N TRP A 38 -0.59 -15.77 -11.10
CA TRP A 38 -1.63 -15.25 -10.23
C TRP A 38 -1.71 -13.73 -10.39
N LEU A 39 -2.93 -13.20 -10.44
CA LEU A 39 -3.18 -11.77 -10.54
C LEU A 39 -3.82 -11.30 -9.25
N LYS A 40 -3.22 -10.29 -8.62
CA LYS A 40 -3.86 -9.56 -7.53
C LYS A 40 -4.62 -8.40 -8.15
N LEU A 41 -5.95 -8.43 -8.02
CA LEU A 41 -6.84 -7.52 -8.74
C LEU A 41 -6.98 -6.17 -8.06
N GLU A 42 -5.89 -5.40 -8.05
CA GLU A 42 -5.88 -4.06 -7.45
C GLU A 42 -6.67 -3.02 -8.25
N ASN A 43 -7.11 -3.36 -9.47
CA ASN A 43 -8.09 -2.57 -10.20
C ASN A 43 -9.47 -2.56 -9.51
N LEU A 44 -9.71 -3.51 -8.61
CA LEU A 44 -10.92 -3.56 -7.78
C LEU A 44 -10.74 -2.84 -6.45
N GLN A 45 -9.58 -2.24 -6.21
CA GLN A 45 -9.34 -1.45 -5.02
C GLN A 45 -10.16 -0.16 -5.06
N ARG A 46 -10.34 0.46 -3.90
CA ARG A 46 -11.24 1.60 -3.67
C ARG A 46 -11.10 2.73 -4.69
N THR A 47 -9.88 3.00 -5.14
CA THR A 47 -9.60 4.04 -6.15
C THR A 47 -9.42 3.46 -7.56
N GLY A 48 -9.59 2.16 -7.71
CA GLY A 48 -9.40 1.46 -8.98
C GLY A 48 -7.93 1.19 -9.34
N SER A 49 -7.00 1.42 -8.42
CA SER A 49 -5.57 1.28 -8.68
C SER A 49 -4.84 0.87 -7.41
N TYR A 50 -3.68 0.22 -7.58
CA TYR A 50 -2.80 -0.18 -6.48
C TYR A 50 -2.18 1.02 -5.74
N LYS A 51 -2.16 2.19 -6.35
CA LYS A 51 -1.45 3.37 -5.79
C LYS A 51 -2.03 3.85 -4.46
N VAL A 52 -3.29 3.57 -4.19
CA VAL A 52 -3.93 3.97 -2.94
C VAL A 52 -3.20 3.37 -1.72
N ARG A 53 -2.63 2.19 -1.84
CA ARG A 53 -1.92 1.54 -0.73
C ARG A 53 -0.74 2.38 -0.27
N GLY A 54 0.15 2.72 -1.19
CA GLY A 54 1.34 3.52 -0.86
C GLY A 54 0.98 4.94 -0.42
N ALA A 55 0.06 5.59 -1.11
CA ALA A 55 -0.36 6.95 -0.79
C ALA A 55 -1.00 7.03 0.60
N LEU A 56 -1.94 6.14 0.89
CA LEU A 56 -2.59 6.13 2.20
C LEU A 56 -1.62 5.74 3.31
N ASN A 57 -0.76 4.74 3.07
CA ASN A 57 0.24 4.37 4.05
C ASN A 57 1.18 5.52 4.40
N ALA A 58 1.65 6.26 3.39
CA ALA A 58 2.51 7.43 3.60
C ALA A 58 1.80 8.51 4.42
N LEU A 59 0.53 8.77 4.11
CA LEU A 59 -0.27 9.74 4.84
C LEU A 59 -0.48 9.32 6.30
N LEU A 60 -0.88 8.08 6.54
CA LEU A 60 -1.12 7.58 7.89
C LEU A 60 0.16 7.53 8.71
N ALA A 61 1.29 7.15 8.10
CA ALA A 61 2.58 7.15 8.76
C ALA A 61 2.99 8.59 9.15
N ALA A 62 2.74 9.56 8.28
CA ALA A 62 2.99 10.97 8.59
C ALA A 62 2.13 11.44 9.78
N ARG A 63 0.86 11.06 9.81
CA ARG A 63 -0.03 11.39 10.94
C ARG A 63 0.46 10.77 12.25
N GLU A 64 0.97 9.55 12.23
CA GLU A 64 1.56 8.91 13.41
C GLU A 64 2.76 9.68 13.94
N ARG A 65 3.52 10.32 13.05
CA ARG A 65 4.66 11.18 13.44
C ARG A 65 4.23 12.57 13.91
N GLY A 66 2.93 12.86 13.92
CA GLY A 66 2.41 14.18 14.31
C GLY A 66 2.39 15.20 13.19
N ASP A 67 2.67 14.80 11.96
CA ASP A 67 2.59 15.69 10.80
C ASP A 67 1.14 15.85 10.37
N THR A 68 0.58 17.04 10.60
CA THR A 68 -0.82 17.35 10.31
C THR A 68 -0.96 18.30 9.13
N ARG A 69 0.10 18.51 8.36
CA ARG A 69 0.05 19.41 7.19
C ARG A 69 -0.94 18.89 6.15
N PRO A 70 -1.63 19.80 5.43
CA PRO A 70 -2.51 19.39 4.34
C PRO A 70 -1.76 18.63 3.25
N VAL A 71 -2.46 17.71 2.59
CA VAL A 71 -1.93 16.96 1.45
C VAL A 71 -2.54 17.52 0.18
N ILE A 72 -1.70 17.80 -0.79
CA ILE A 72 -2.11 18.25 -2.13
C ILE A 72 -1.81 17.12 -3.11
N ALA A 73 -2.84 16.71 -3.83
CA ALA A 73 -2.73 15.67 -4.83
C ALA A 73 -2.50 16.28 -6.23
#